data_1ba343e06081e6d0ec3e4d8210c68eaf
#
_entry.id   1ba343e06081e6d0ec3e4d8210c68eaf
#
_cell.length_a   1.000
_cell.length_b   1.000
_cell.length_c   1.000
_cell.angle_alpha   90.00
_cell.angle_beta   90.00
_cell.angle_gamma   90.00
#
_symmetry.space_group_name_H-M   'P 1'
#
loop_
_entity.id
_entity.type
_entity.pdbx_description
1 polymer ?
#
loop_
_entity_poly.entity_id
_entity_poly.type
_entity_poly.pdbx_seq_one_letter_code
_entity_poly.pdbx_strand_id
1 'polypeptide(L)'
;MTKKVAVGLSGGVDSALSAYLLQKQGYDVVGLTMATWDGSVNMPAVEGREGCYGPSEDKNIEDAKLVADRLGIPHYVVPVAGEYKTKVLDYFRAEYRAGRTPNPCVRCNQSIKFGALHLAARKMGIEFDYFATGHYARLDFKNENEPFLYRALDTGKDQTYFLSRLSAEQLSTVLFPLGGMHKDDVKALAAEIGWNDFAEKRESQDFIECGDYSVLFEESDQVPGDFVDVSGKVLGKHKGIVNYTVGQRKGLNIGGQKEPLYVVAIDAAKNQVILGPRSALSCIQVSAVDLNLMVSENSPLLAGPLDAHIRLGHKGSPAKILDLEPGRIRVEFETPQFAAAPGQVLVLYAGDGVVASAIIDK
;
A
#
# COMPACT_ATOMS: atom_id res chain seq x y z
N MET A 1 -27.61 -9.08 20.54
CA MET A 1 -27.33 -9.83 19.31
C MET A 1 -25.81 -9.91 19.16
N THR A 2 -25.29 -11.05 18.75
CA THR A 2 -23.86 -11.24 18.46
C THR A 2 -23.49 -10.37 17.27
N LYS A 3 -22.40 -9.60 17.37
CA LYS A 3 -21.92 -8.77 16.26
C LYS A 3 -21.29 -9.65 15.19
N LYS A 4 -21.56 -9.35 13.93
CA LYS A 4 -21.06 -10.08 12.78
C LYS A 4 -19.82 -9.39 12.20
N VAL A 5 -18.76 -10.16 11.97
CA VAL A 5 -17.49 -9.64 11.41
C VAL A 5 -17.16 -10.38 10.11
N ALA A 6 -17.00 -9.63 9.05
CA ALA A 6 -16.41 -10.16 7.82
C ALA A 6 -14.88 -10.05 7.91
N VAL A 7 -14.15 -11.14 7.67
CA VAL A 7 -12.69 -11.15 7.67
C VAL A 7 -12.16 -11.34 6.25
N GLY A 8 -11.32 -10.42 5.81
CA GLY A 8 -10.62 -10.56 4.53
C GLY A 8 -9.60 -11.70 4.61
N LEU A 9 -9.93 -12.85 4.04
CA LEU A 9 -9.07 -14.04 4.00
C LEU A 9 -8.22 -14.05 2.73
N SER A 10 -6.91 -14.16 2.90
CA SER A 10 -5.93 -14.28 1.81
C SER A 10 -5.25 -15.65 1.75
N GLY A 11 -5.67 -16.59 2.59
CA GLY A 11 -5.00 -17.88 2.75
C GLY A 11 -3.66 -17.83 3.49
N GLY A 12 -3.23 -16.66 3.97
CA GLY A 12 -2.03 -16.50 4.80
C GLY A 12 -2.34 -16.55 6.30
N VAL A 13 -1.31 -16.81 7.11
CA VAL A 13 -1.41 -16.99 8.58
C VAL A 13 -2.05 -15.78 9.28
N ASP A 14 -1.74 -14.56 8.84
CA ASP A 14 -2.23 -13.34 9.51
C ASP A 14 -3.75 -13.19 9.40
N SER A 15 -4.31 -13.41 8.20
CA SER A 15 -5.76 -13.37 8.00
C SER A 15 -6.46 -14.53 8.70
N ALA A 16 -5.84 -15.72 8.70
CA ALA A 16 -6.36 -16.90 9.35
C ALA A 16 -6.46 -16.71 10.88
N LEU A 17 -5.38 -16.22 11.51
CA LEU A 17 -5.37 -15.96 12.95
C LEU A 17 -6.27 -14.79 13.33
N SER A 18 -6.43 -13.78 12.47
CA SER A 18 -7.41 -12.72 12.71
C SER A 18 -8.83 -13.27 12.83
N ALA A 19 -9.21 -14.18 11.92
CA ALA A 19 -10.53 -14.84 11.98
C ALA A 19 -10.68 -15.71 13.24
N TYR A 20 -9.66 -16.50 13.57
CA TYR A 20 -9.63 -17.32 14.79
C TYR A 20 -9.79 -16.48 16.06
N LEU A 21 -9.03 -15.40 16.21
CA LEU A 21 -9.08 -14.54 17.39
C LEU A 21 -10.46 -13.87 17.55
N LEU A 22 -11.05 -13.40 16.45
CA LEU A 22 -12.40 -12.80 16.49
C LEU A 22 -13.46 -13.84 16.86
N GLN A 23 -13.37 -15.07 16.34
CA GLN A 23 -14.27 -16.15 16.73
C GLN A 23 -14.14 -16.47 18.23
N LYS A 24 -12.87 -16.52 18.76
CA LYS A 24 -12.62 -16.69 20.19
C LYS A 24 -13.15 -15.55 21.07
N GLN A 25 -13.23 -14.34 20.53
CA GLN A 25 -13.83 -13.18 21.20
C GLN A 25 -15.38 -13.20 21.15
N GLY A 26 -15.97 -14.20 20.49
CA GLY A 26 -17.41 -14.39 20.44
C GLY A 26 -18.12 -13.66 19.30
N TYR A 27 -17.40 -13.17 18.29
CA TYR A 27 -18.03 -12.65 17.07
C TYR A 27 -18.59 -13.78 16.20
N ASP A 28 -19.66 -13.46 15.44
CA ASP A 28 -20.12 -14.26 14.31
C ASP A 28 -19.25 -13.93 13.09
N VAL A 29 -18.35 -14.84 12.72
CA VAL A 29 -17.30 -14.59 11.72
C VAL A 29 -17.68 -15.17 10.36
N VAL A 30 -17.47 -14.39 9.30
CA VAL A 30 -17.58 -14.82 7.90
C VAL A 30 -16.30 -14.45 7.14
N GLY A 31 -15.79 -15.35 6.31
CA GLY A 31 -14.61 -15.12 5.45
C GLY A 31 -15.00 -14.48 4.11
N LEU A 32 -14.26 -13.46 3.69
CA LEU A 32 -14.36 -12.86 2.36
C LEU A 32 -13.01 -12.93 1.65
N THR A 33 -12.99 -13.42 0.41
CA THR A 33 -11.80 -13.37 -0.44
C THR A 33 -12.12 -12.57 -1.71
N MET A 34 -11.26 -11.59 -2.03
CA MET A 34 -11.38 -10.81 -3.26
C MET A 34 -10.97 -11.67 -4.46
N ALA A 35 -11.79 -11.69 -5.51
CA ALA A 35 -11.37 -12.13 -6.83
C ALA A 35 -11.06 -10.88 -7.67
N THR A 36 -9.79 -10.68 -7.96
CA THR A 36 -9.25 -9.49 -8.65
C THR A 36 -8.74 -9.80 -10.05
N TRP A 37 -8.34 -11.05 -10.29
CA TRP A 37 -7.75 -11.50 -11.54
C TRP A 37 -8.82 -11.75 -12.61
N ASP A 38 -8.68 -11.10 -13.75
CA ASP A 38 -9.59 -11.24 -14.90
C ASP A 38 -8.92 -11.86 -16.13
N GLY A 39 -7.63 -12.23 -16.03
CA GLY A 39 -6.86 -12.77 -17.14
C GLY A 39 -6.51 -11.75 -18.23
N SER A 40 -6.82 -10.46 -18.05
CA SER A 40 -6.59 -9.43 -19.07
C SER A 40 -5.11 -9.05 -19.26
N VAL A 41 -4.26 -9.38 -18.29
CA VAL A 41 -2.82 -9.14 -18.35
C VAL A 41 -2.10 -10.45 -18.64
N ASN A 42 -1.28 -10.48 -19.69
CA ASN A 42 -0.41 -11.64 -19.96
C ASN A 42 0.75 -11.67 -18.96
N MET A 43 0.56 -12.35 -17.84
CA MET A 43 1.51 -12.41 -16.74
C MET A 43 2.08 -13.83 -16.61
N PRO A 44 3.41 -14.01 -16.67
CA PRO A 44 4.02 -15.31 -16.42
C PRO A 44 3.89 -15.67 -14.93
N ALA A 45 3.53 -16.93 -14.66
CA ALA A 45 3.66 -17.47 -13.31
C ALA A 45 5.14 -17.62 -12.96
N VAL A 46 5.52 -17.18 -11.77
CA VAL A 46 6.90 -17.26 -11.26
C VAL A 46 6.93 -18.13 -10.02
N GLU A 47 7.58 -19.28 -10.10
CA GLU A 47 7.67 -20.20 -8.98
C GLU A 47 8.30 -19.53 -7.74
N GLY A 48 7.63 -19.71 -6.58
CA GLY A 48 8.09 -19.18 -5.30
C GLY A 48 7.83 -17.69 -5.08
N ARG A 49 7.10 -17.00 -5.98
CA ARG A 49 6.57 -15.66 -5.76
C ARG A 49 5.06 -15.70 -5.54
N GLU A 50 4.61 -14.87 -4.64
CA GLU A 50 3.19 -14.68 -4.35
C GLU A 50 2.86 -13.18 -4.44
N GLY A 51 1.73 -12.85 -5.09
CA GLY A 51 1.22 -11.49 -5.25
C GLY A 51 -0.29 -11.45 -5.05
N CYS A 52 -0.81 -10.24 -4.87
CA CYS A 52 -2.26 -10.05 -4.71
C CYS A 52 -3.03 -10.12 -6.05
N TYR A 53 -2.33 -9.95 -7.19
CA TYR A 53 -2.90 -9.96 -8.53
C TYR A 53 -2.03 -10.83 -9.44
N GLY A 54 -2.61 -11.87 -10.02
CA GLY A 54 -1.91 -12.78 -10.92
C GLY A 54 -2.63 -14.10 -11.13
N PRO A 55 -2.07 -14.97 -11.99
CA PRO A 55 -2.68 -16.23 -12.40
C PRO A 55 -2.84 -17.28 -11.29
N SER A 56 -2.15 -17.13 -10.16
CA SER A 56 -2.29 -18.04 -8.99
C SER A 56 -3.43 -17.68 -8.04
N GLU A 57 -4.35 -16.77 -8.45
CA GLU A 57 -5.48 -16.35 -7.59
C GLU A 57 -6.35 -17.51 -7.13
N ASP A 58 -6.63 -18.49 -8.01
CA ASP A 58 -7.43 -19.68 -7.66
C ASP A 58 -6.84 -20.45 -6.48
N LYS A 59 -5.51 -20.60 -6.44
CA LYS A 59 -4.82 -21.23 -5.31
C LYS A 59 -4.98 -20.42 -4.02
N ASN A 60 -4.90 -19.10 -4.10
CA ASN A 60 -5.10 -18.24 -2.93
C ASN A 60 -6.55 -18.33 -2.40
N ILE A 61 -7.52 -18.48 -3.30
CA ILE A 61 -8.93 -18.72 -2.95
C ILE A 61 -9.10 -20.09 -2.27
N GLU A 62 -8.47 -21.15 -2.79
CA GLU A 62 -8.49 -22.48 -2.18
C GLU A 62 -7.88 -22.46 -0.77
N ASP A 63 -6.73 -21.80 -0.59
CA ASP A 63 -6.08 -21.66 0.71
C ASP A 63 -6.98 -20.89 1.71
N ALA A 64 -7.65 -19.83 1.27
CA ALA A 64 -8.60 -19.08 2.09
C ALA A 64 -9.82 -19.93 2.48
N LYS A 65 -10.29 -20.77 1.56
CA LYS A 65 -11.37 -21.73 1.83
C LYS A 65 -10.95 -22.77 2.89
N LEU A 66 -9.72 -23.29 2.79
CA LEU A 66 -9.20 -24.23 3.80
C LEU A 66 -9.16 -23.61 5.20
N VAL A 67 -8.81 -22.33 5.31
CA VAL A 67 -8.89 -21.58 6.59
C VAL A 67 -10.33 -21.54 7.11
N ALA A 68 -11.27 -21.18 6.25
CA ALA A 68 -12.69 -21.08 6.63
C ALA A 68 -13.27 -22.44 7.05
N ASP A 69 -12.96 -23.51 6.31
CA ASP A 69 -13.37 -24.88 6.63
C ASP A 69 -12.83 -25.34 8.00
N ARG A 70 -11.55 -25.05 8.32
CA ARG A 70 -10.97 -25.35 9.64
C ARG A 70 -11.62 -24.58 10.78
N LEU A 71 -12.05 -23.35 10.53
CA LEU A 71 -12.75 -22.51 11.51
C LEU A 71 -14.24 -22.84 11.62
N GLY A 72 -14.79 -23.60 10.66
CA GLY A 72 -16.22 -23.86 10.55
C GLY A 72 -17.03 -22.58 10.27
N ILE A 73 -16.48 -21.62 9.50
CA ILE A 73 -17.14 -20.35 9.15
C ILE A 73 -17.56 -20.34 7.69
N PRO A 74 -18.62 -19.59 7.32
CA PRO A 74 -18.96 -19.34 5.93
C PRO A 74 -17.85 -18.61 5.19
N HIS A 75 -17.60 -18.96 3.92
CA HIS A 75 -16.62 -18.31 3.06
C HIS A 75 -17.25 -17.90 1.72
N TYR A 76 -16.96 -16.67 1.30
CA TYR A 76 -17.46 -16.12 0.05
C TYR A 76 -16.32 -15.52 -0.78
N VAL A 77 -16.30 -15.86 -2.06
CA VAL A 77 -15.44 -15.22 -3.05
C VAL A 77 -16.20 -14.05 -3.65
N VAL A 78 -15.66 -12.86 -3.52
CA VAL A 78 -16.32 -11.61 -3.92
C VAL A 78 -15.64 -11.06 -5.17
N PRO A 79 -16.34 -11.01 -6.32
CA PRO A 79 -15.76 -10.51 -7.56
C PRO A 79 -15.61 -8.98 -7.49
N VAL A 80 -14.35 -8.50 -7.65
CA VAL A 80 -14.00 -7.07 -7.67
C VAL A 80 -12.99 -6.75 -8.79
N ALA A 81 -12.85 -7.65 -9.79
CA ALA A 81 -11.86 -7.51 -10.85
C ALA A 81 -12.03 -6.21 -11.66
N GLY A 82 -13.29 -5.82 -11.96
CA GLY A 82 -13.57 -4.58 -12.68
C GLY A 82 -13.16 -3.32 -11.91
N GLU A 83 -13.46 -3.27 -10.61
CA GLU A 83 -13.06 -2.18 -9.72
C GLU A 83 -11.54 -2.16 -9.51
N TYR A 84 -10.93 -3.35 -9.37
CA TYR A 84 -9.48 -3.48 -9.23
C TYR A 84 -8.76 -2.96 -10.47
N LYS A 85 -9.21 -3.37 -11.66
CA LYS A 85 -8.68 -2.89 -12.93
C LYS A 85 -8.72 -1.36 -12.99
N THR A 86 -9.89 -0.77 -12.78
CA THR A 86 -10.09 0.67 -12.94
C THR A 86 -9.37 1.50 -11.85
N LYS A 87 -9.49 1.07 -10.58
CA LYS A 87 -9.02 1.89 -9.44
C LYS A 87 -7.57 1.64 -9.06
N VAL A 88 -6.99 0.48 -9.43
CA VAL A 88 -5.61 0.12 -9.08
C VAL A 88 -4.73 0.03 -10.32
N LEU A 89 -5.07 -0.82 -11.30
CA LEU A 89 -4.20 -1.03 -12.46
C LEU A 89 -4.18 0.18 -13.40
N ASP A 90 -5.34 0.72 -13.76
CA ASP A 90 -5.40 1.87 -14.68
C ASP A 90 -4.85 3.14 -14.01
N TYR A 91 -5.08 3.32 -12.68
CA TYR A 91 -4.42 4.35 -11.88
C TYR A 91 -2.89 4.18 -11.92
N PHE A 92 -2.38 2.98 -11.67
CA PHE A 92 -0.95 2.68 -11.69
C PHE A 92 -0.32 3.03 -13.05
N ARG A 93 -0.96 2.61 -14.16
CA ARG A 93 -0.52 2.91 -15.51
C ARG A 93 -0.53 4.41 -15.80
N ALA A 94 -1.60 5.11 -15.41
CA ALA A 94 -1.74 6.55 -15.62
C ALA A 94 -0.64 7.35 -14.89
N GLU A 95 -0.34 7.00 -13.65
CA GLU A 95 0.71 7.66 -12.87
C GLU A 95 2.09 7.46 -13.52
N TYR A 96 2.43 6.24 -13.94
CA TYR A 96 3.71 6.00 -14.63
C TYR A 96 3.81 6.70 -15.99
N ARG A 97 2.72 6.76 -16.76
CA ARG A 97 2.64 7.55 -18.00
C ARG A 97 2.86 9.04 -17.74
N ALA A 98 2.46 9.52 -16.58
CA ALA A 98 2.71 10.90 -16.14
C ALA A 98 4.10 11.12 -15.52
N GLY A 99 4.98 10.12 -15.53
CA GLY A 99 6.33 10.19 -14.92
C GLY A 99 6.31 10.14 -13.39
N ARG A 100 5.24 9.64 -12.78
CA ARG A 100 5.04 9.57 -11.32
C ARG A 100 5.15 8.11 -10.86
N THR A 101 5.40 7.90 -9.58
CA THR A 101 5.59 6.56 -9.00
C THR A 101 4.52 6.28 -7.95
N PRO A 102 3.39 5.64 -8.30
CA PRO A 102 2.29 5.39 -7.37
C PRO A 102 2.61 4.29 -6.35
N ASN A 103 1.80 4.23 -5.29
CA ASN A 103 1.76 3.07 -4.40
C ASN A 103 0.43 2.31 -4.60
N PRO A 104 0.44 1.20 -5.35
CA PRO A 104 -0.77 0.44 -5.65
C PRO A 104 -1.38 -0.23 -4.42
N CYS A 105 -0.56 -0.62 -3.42
CA CYS A 105 -1.07 -1.25 -2.20
C CYS A 105 -1.86 -0.26 -1.33
N VAL A 106 -1.39 0.99 -1.19
CA VAL A 106 -2.16 2.06 -0.52
C VAL A 106 -3.48 2.29 -1.25
N ARG A 107 -3.44 2.37 -2.58
CA ARG A 107 -4.63 2.56 -3.42
C ARG A 107 -5.60 1.40 -3.31
N CYS A 108 -5.11 0.15 -3.31
CA CYS A 108 -5.92 -1.06 -3.14
C CYS A 108 -6.61 -1.07 -1.77
N ASN A 109 -5.88 -0.80 -0.68
CA ASN A 109 -6.49 -0.72 0.64
C ASN A 109 -7.64 0.29 0.65
N GLN A 110 -7.39 1.54 0.25
CA GLN A 110 -8.38 2.60 0.25
C GLN A 110 -9.62 2.28 -0.62
N SER A 111 -9.39 1.79 -1.85
CA SER A 111 -10.45 1.77 -2.86
C SER A 111 -11.09 0.39 -3.08
N ILE A 112 -10.36 -0.69 -2.75
CA ILE A 112 -10.81 -2.07 -2.98
C ILE A 112 -11.09 -2.77 -1.66
N LYS A 113 -10.07 -3.04 -0.81
CA LYS A 113 -10.26 -3.84 0.41
C LYS A 113 -11.26 -3.20 1.37
N PHE A 114 -11.09 -1.90 1.65
CA PHE A 114 -11.98 -1.15 2.57
C PHE A 114 -13.04 -0.32 1.83
N GLY A 115 -13.25 -0.57 0.54
CA GLY A 115 -14.22 0.12 -0.31
C GLY A 115 -15.07 -0.84 -1.15
N ALA A 116 -14.64 -1.15 -2.38
CA ALA A 116 -15.42 -1.92 -3.35
C ALA A 116 -15.79 -3.32 -2.83
N LEU A 117 -14.92 -3.99 -2.07
CA LEU A 117 -15.19 -5.30 -1.47
C LEU A 117 -16.43 -5.28 -0.57
N HIS A 118 -16.54 -4.27 0.30
CA HIS A 118 -17.70 -4.13 1.19
C HIS A 118 -19.00 -3.95 0.40
N LEU A 119 -18.96 -3.09 -0.62
CA LEU A 119 -20.14 -2.84 -1.48
C LEU A 119 -20.55 -4.08 -2.27
N ALA A 120 -19.56 -4.81 -2.82
CA ALA A 120 -19.81 -6.02 -3.57
C ALA A 120 -20.35 -7.15 -2.67
N ALA A 121 -19.79 -7.34 -1.47
CA ALA A 121 -20.29 -8.31 -0.50
C ALA A 121 -21.75 -8.02 -0.09
N ARG A 122 -22.08 -6.77 0.20
CA ARG A 122 -23.46 -6.37 0.53
C ARG A 122 -24.44 -6.61 -0.63
N LYS A 123 -24.03 -6.37 -1.88
CA LYS A 123 -24.83 -6.70 -3.07
C LYS A 123 -25.08 -8.20 -3.21
N MET A 124 -24.20 -9.04 -2.69
CA MET A 124 -24.36 -10.50 -2.61
C MET A 124 -25.26 -10.93 -1.42
N GLY A 125 -25.81 -9.99 -0.65
CA GLY A 125 -26.61 -10.27 0.54
C GLY A 125 -25.80 -10.64 1.78
N ILE A 126 -24.50 -10.36 1.80
CA ILE A 126 -23.62 -10.67 2.94
C ILE A 126 -23.58 -9.44 3.85
N GLU A 127 -24.30 -9.51 4.98
CA GLU A 127 -24.37 -8.43 5.97
C GLU A 127 -23.35 -8.65 7.08
N PHE A 128 -22.69 -7.58 7.53
CA PHE A 128 -21.76 -7.57 8.66
C PHE A 128 -21.71 -6.18 9.31
N ASP A 129 -21.42 -6.17 10.62
CA ASP A 129 -21.23 -4.95 11.42
C ASP A 129 -19.82 -4.39 11.25
N TYR A 130 -18.79 -5.28 11.21
CA TYR A 130 -17.38 -4.92 11.13
C TYR A 130 -16.70 -5.68 10.01
N PHE A 131 -15.64 -5.08 9.48
CA PHE A 131 -14.70 -5.75 8.59
C PHE A 131 -13.33 -5.85 9.25
N ALA A 132 -12.69 -7.01 9.17
CA ALA A 132 -11.38 -7.24 9.76
C ALA A 132 -10.37 -7.74 8.73
N THR A 133 -9.12 -7.48 8.99
CA THR A 133 -8.00 -7.98 8.17
C THR A 133 -6.82 -8.35 9.05
N GLY A 134 -5.87 -9.11 8.49
CA GLY A 134 -4.59 -9.44 9.12
C GLY A 134 -3.56 -8.31 9.13
N HIS A 135 -3.95 -7.05 8.94
CA HIS A 135 -2.99 -5.96 8.99
C HIS A 135 -2.51 -5.69 10.41
N TYR A 136 -1.21 -5.42 10.52
CA TYR A 136 -0.56 -4.96 11.75
C TYR A 136 -0.73 -3.45 11.88
N ALA A 137 -1.76 -3.03 12.58
CA ALA A 137 -2.08 -1.66 12.95
C ALA A 137 -2.99 -1.66 14.18
N ARG A 138 -3.02 -0.59 14.97
CA ARG A 138 -3.93 -0.46 16.11
C ARG A 138 -4.94 0.65 15.83
N LEU A 139 -6.17 0.43 16.27
CA LEU A 139 -7.22 1.44 16.30
C LEU A 139 -7.60 1.72 17.74
N ASP A 140 -7.72 2.99 18.07
CA ASP A 140 -8.29 3.47 19.31
C ASP A 140 -9.47 4.40 18.99
N PHE A 141 -10.50 4.33 19.81
CA PHE A 141 -11.68 5.16 19.67
C PHE A 141 -11.70 6.13 20.85
N LYS A 142 -11.17 7.34 20.64
CA LYS A 142 -11.22 8.40 21.68
C LYS A 142 -12.66 8.79 22.02
N ASN A 143 -13.54 8.72 21.03
CA ASN A 143 -14.99 8.76 21.13
C ASN A 143 -15.56 7.70 20.18
N GLU A 144 -16.81 7.25 20.38
CA GLU A 144 -17.41 6.17 19.57
C GLU A 144 -17.36 6.40 18.04
N ASN A 145 -17.16 7.65 17.59
CA ASN A 145 -17.15 8.05 16.18
C ASN A 145 -15.81 8.63 15.68
N GLU A 146 -14.74 8.61 16.47
CA GLU A 146 -13.45 9.17 16.08
C GLU A 146 -12.35 8.11 16.18
N PRO A 147 -12.28 7.19 15.20
CA PRO A 147 -11.22 6.20 15.15
C PRO A 147 -9.88 6.88 14.88
N PHE A 148 -8.87 6.50 15.64
CA PHE A 148 -7.51 6.99 15.42
C PHE A 148 -6.57 5.81 15.15
N LEU A 149 -5.84 5.88 14.05
CA LEU A 149 -4.94 4.83 13.57
C LEU A 149 -3.55 4.99 14.20
N TYR A 150 -3.10 3.95 14.89
CA TYR A 150 -1.78 3.90 15.51
C TYR A 150 -0.92 2.79 14.90
N ARG A 151 0.40 3.00 14.93
CA ARG A 151 1.38 1.97 14.58
C ARG A 151 1.12 0.67 15.33
N ALA A 152 1.45 -0.44 14.71
CA ALA A 152 1.43 -1.74 15.37
C ALA A 152 2.38 -1.79 16.58
N LEU A 153 2.13 -2.73 17.50
CA LEU A 153 3.07 -3.05 18.57
C LEU A 153 4.40 -3.57 18.00
N ASP A 154 4.32 -4.45 17.00
CA ASP A 154 5.48 -4.88 16.21
C ASP A 154 5.80 -3.84 15.15
N THR A 155 6.73 -2.93 15.48
CA THR A 155 7.16 -1.85 14.58
C THR A 155 7.84 -2.37 13.30
N GLY A 156 8.41 -3.57 13.33
CA GLY A 156 9.00 -4.23 12.16
C GLY A 156 7.96 -4.74 11.16
N LYS A 157 6.72 -4.90 11.62
CA LYS A 157 5.57 -5.33 10.82
C LYS A 157 4.51 -4.26 10.64
N ASP A 158 4.74 -3.03 11.13
CA ASP A 158 3.79 -1.94 11.02
C ASP A 158 3.33 -1.68 9.58
N GLN A 159 2.01 -1.66 9.39
CA GLN A 159 1.38 -1.49 8.08
C GLN A 159 0.52 -0.22 8.00
N THR A 160 0.65 0.69 8.95
CA THR A 160 -0.11 1.94 8.97
C THR A 160 0.16 2.82 7.76
N TYR A 161 1.36 2.75 7.16
CA TYR A 161 1.66 3.41 5.90
C TYR A 161 0.66 3.02 4.79
N PHE A 162 0.35 1.73 4.66
CA PHE A 162 -0.61 1.25 3.66
C PHE A 162 -2.07 1.61 3.98
N LEU A 163 -2.37 1.89 5.24
CA LEU A 163 -3.71 2.21 5.74
C LEU A 163 -3.95 3.73 5.89
N SER A 164 -2.90 4.53 5.70
CA SER A 164 -2.91 5.99 5.96
C SER A 164 -3.91 6.78 5.11
N ARG A 165 -4.42 6.20 4.02
CA ARG A 165 -5.40 6.82 3.13
C ARG A 165 -6.85 6.41 3.43
N LEU A 166 -7.10 5.59 4.45
CA LEU A 166 -8.46 5.25 4.87
C LEU A 166 -9.16 6.49 5.46
N SER A 167 -10.43 6.64 5.17
CA SER A 167 -11.25 7.68 5.79
C SER A 167 -11.66 7.30 7.22
N ALA A 168 -12.06 8.29 8.04
CA ALA A 168 -12.62 8.03 9.35
C ALA A 168 -13.86 7.12 9.29
N GLU A 169 -14.70 7.28 8.25
CA GLU A 169 -15.86 6.41 8.02
C GLU A 169 -15.42 4.95 7.77
N GLN A 170 -14.40 4.73 6.92
CA GLN A 170 -13.87 3.38 6.71
C GLN A 170 -13.31 2.78 8.00
N LEU A 171 -12.53 3.55 8.76
CA LEU A 171 -11.91 3.09 10.01
C LEU A 171 -12.95 2.80 11.12
N SER A 172 -14.11 3.47 11.13
CA SER A 172 -15.11 3.31 12.19
C SER A 172 -15.72 1.90 12.26
N THR A 173 -15.62 1.13 11.17
CA THR A 173 -16.17 -0.24 11.08
C THR A 173 -15.09 -1.30 10.86
N VAL A 174 -13.82 -0.98 11.16
CA VAL A 174 -12.68 -1.88 10.91
C VAL A 174 -12.09 -2.42 12.21
N LEU A 175 -11.63 -3.66 12.17
CA LEU A 175 -10.87 -4.30 13.25
C LEU A 175 -9.53 -4.80 12.73
N PHE A 176 -8.48 -4.60 13.54
CA PHE A 176 -7.12 -5.13 13.29
C PHE A 176 -6.68 -6.02 14.46
N PRO A 177 -7.08 -7.30 14.49
CA PRO A 177 -6.86 -8.18 15.64
C PRO A 177 -5.38 -8.40 15.99
N LEU A 178 -4.48 -8.25 15.01
CA LEU A 178 -3.05 -8.49 15.18
C LEU A 178 -2.26 -7.24 15.58
N GLY A 179 -2.88 -6.08 15.65
CA GLY A 179 -2.18 -4.81 15.89
C GLY A 179 -1.45 -4.72 17.24
N GLY A 180 -1.91 -5.47 18.25
CA GLY A 180 -1.31 -5.58 19.57
C GLY A 180 -0.41 -6.81 19.77
N MET A 181 0.00 -7.51 18.70
CA MET A 181 0.81 -8.73 18.76
C MET A 181 2.12 -8.57 17.99
N HIS A 182 3.17 -9.26 18.44
CA HIS A 182 4.37 -9.45 17.63
C HIS A 182 4.17 -10.58 16.63
N LYS A 183 4.85 -10.51 15.48
CA LYS A 183 4.76 -11.55 14.44
C LYS A 183 5.16 -12.94 14.95
N ASP A 184 6.13 -12.99 15.83
CA ASP A 184 6.58 -14.25 16.43
C ASP A 184 5.51 -14.86 17.33
N ASP A 185 4.75 -14.05 18.08
CA ASP A 185 3.61 -14.52 18.89
C ASP A 185 2.48 -15.05 18.00
N VAL A 186 2.23 -14.39 16.86
CA VAL A 186 1.25 -14.84 15.85
C VAL A 186 1.64 -16.20 15.29
N LYS A 187 2.92 -16.42 14.96
CA LYS A 187 3.41 -17.72 14.50
C LYS A 187 3.37 -18.80 15.61
N ALA A 188 3.73 -18.43 16.82
CA ALA A 188 3.68 -19.33 17.98
C ALA A 188 2.23 -19.79 18.25
N LEU A 189 1.27 -18.85 18.22
CA LEU A 189 -0.14 -19.18 18.36
C LEU A 189 -0.65 -20.08 17.23
N ALA A 190 -0.24 -19.85 15.99
CA ALA A 190 -0.58 -20.71 14.86
C ALA A 190 -0.07 -22.15 15.08
N ALA A 191 1.16 -22.29 15.56
CA ALA A 191 1.74 -23.60 15.89
C ALA A 191 1.01 -24.28 17.06
N GLU A 192 0.66 -23.54 18.12
CA GLU A 192 -0.07 -24.05 19.30
C GLU A 192 -1.44 -24.63 18.90
N ILE A 193 -2.16 -23.98 17.97
CA ILE A 193 -3.46 -24.47 17.49
C ILE A 193 -3.35 -25.49 16.34
N GLY A 194 -2.14 -25.95 16.01
CA GLY A 194 -1.90 -26.97 14.99
C GLY A 194 -1.91 -26.48 13.54
N TRP A 195 -1.68 -25.18 13.31
CA TRP A 195 -1.69 -24.55 11.98
C TRP A 195 -0.27 -24.28 11.45
N ASN A 196 0.63 -25.25 11.61
CA ASN A 196 2.03 -25.12 11.17
C ASN A 196 2.17 -24.86 9.66
N ASP A 197 1.31 -25.47 8.86
CA ASP A 197 1.27 -25.29 7.41
C ASP A 197 1.01 -23.84 6.99
N PHE A 198 0.18 -23.11 7.73
CA PHE A 198 -0.03 -21.68 7.50
C PHE A 198 1.11 -20.81 8.06
N ALA A 199 1.72 -21.22 9.19
CA ALA A 199 2.82 -20.50 9.81
C ALA A 199 4.08 -20.47 8.93
N GLU A 200 4.31 -21.52 8.15
CA GLU A 200 5.44 -21.67 7.23
C GLU A 200 5.20 -21.07 5.85
N LYS A 201 3.95 -20.72 5.52
CA LYS A 201 3.61 -20.13 4.23
C LYS A 201 4.30 -18.77 4.06
N ARG A 202 4.80 -18.51 2.85
CA ARG A 202 5.42 -17.22 2.50
C ARG A 202 4.38 -16.12 2.49
N GLU A 203 4.79 -14.92 2.93
CA GLU A 203 3.98 -13.72 2.81
C GLU A 203 4.02 -13.21 1.36
N SER A 204 2.91 -12.62 0.89
CA SER A 204 2.88 -11.94 -0.41
C SER A 204 3.92 -10.83 -0.44
N GLN A 205 4.76 -10.81 -1.49
CA GLN A 205 5.91 -9.94 -1.59
C GLN A 205 5.62 -8.66 -2.36
N ASP A 206 4.61 -8.69 -3.24
CA ASP A 206 4.28 -7.59 -4.14
C ASP A 206 2.78 -7.58 -4.47
N PHE A 207 2.30 -6.49 -5.13
CA PHE A 207 0.91 -6.44 -5.58
C PHE A 207 0.67 -7.26 -6.86
N ILE A 208 1.72 -7.53 -7.68
CA ILE A 208 1.66 -8.45 -8.80
C ILE A 208 2.58 -9.65 -8.59
N GLU A 209 2.13 -10.81 -9.05
CA GLU A 209 2.79 -12.08 -8.80
C GLU A 209 4.17 -12.17 -9.46
N CYS A 210 4.33 -11.73 -10.71
CA CYS A 210 5.61 -11.83 -11.43
C CYS A 210 6.67 -10.83 -10.95
N GLY A 211 6.28 -9.73 -10.28
CA GLY A 211 7.17 -8.67 -9.80
C GLY A 211 7.86 -7.84 -10.89
N ASP A 212 7.48 -8.04 -12.14
CA ASP A 212 7.89 -7.21 -13.28
C ASP A 212 6.72 -6.35 -13.73
N TYR A 213 6.73 -5.08 -13.35
CA TYR A 213 5.64 -4.16 -13.67
C TYR A 213 5.51 -3.84 -15.16
N SER A 214 6.53 -4.15 -15.98
CA SER A 214 6.47 -3.91 -17.42
C SER A 214 5.33 -4.66 -18.11
N VAL A 215 4.92 -5.82 -17.57
CA VAL A 215 3.77 -6.60 -18.07
C VAL A 215 2.43 -5.86 -17.98
N LEU A 216 2.34 -4.83 -17.15
CA LEU A 216 1.15 -4.00 -17.01
C LEU A 216 1.00 -2.96 -18.13
N PHE A 217 2.04 -2.72 -18.91
CA PHE A 217 2.08 -1.68 -19.95
C PHE A 217 2.00 -2.30 -21.33
N GLU A 218 1.38 -1.57 -22.26
CA GLU A 218 1.29 -1.94 -23.66
C GLU A 218 2.57 -1.57 -24.43
N GLU A 219 2.77 -2.10 -25.63
CA GLU A 219 3.88 -1.69 -26.50
C GLU A 219 3.86 -0.20 -26.81
N SER A 220 2.68 0.40 -26.89
CA SER A 220 2.46 1.83 -27.08
C SER A 220 3.02 2.69 -25.93
N ASP A 221 3.22 2.13 -24.74
CA ASP A 221 3.84 2.77 -23.57
C ASP A 221 5.37 2.68 -23.59
N GLN A 222 5.93 1.75 -24.37
CA GLN A 222 7.35 1.47 -24.48
C GLN A 222 8.02 2.36 -25.56
N VAL A 223 7.70 3.67 -25.55
CA VAL A 223 8.27 4.62 -26.52
C VAL A 223 9.67 5.01 -26.12
N PRO A 224 10.71 4.66 -26.92
CA PRO A 224 12.07 5.08 -26.64
C PRO A 224 12.21 6.61 -26.60
N GLY A 225 13.00 7.12 -25.66
CA GLY A 225 13.27 8.53 -25.49
C GLY A 225 14.71 8.79 -25.05
N ASP A 226 15.01 9.99 -24.60
CA ASP A 226 16.35 10.39 -24.22
C ASP A 226 16.58 10.34 -22.71
N PHE A 227 17.69 9.74 -22.31
CA PHE A 227 18.31 10.11 -21.07
C PHE A 227 19.06 11.42 -21.24
N VAL A 228 18.76 12.39 -20.41
CA VAL A 228 19.44 13.69 -20.40
C VAL A 228 20.02 13.96 -19.00
N ASP A 229 21.09 14.73 -18.94
CA ASP A 229 21.57 15.25 -17.65
C ASP A 229 20.76 16.49 -17.21
N VAL A 230 21.06 17.00 -16.01
CA VAL A 230 20.37 18.19 -15.44
C VAL A 230 20.58 19.46 -16.28
N SER A 231 21.53 19.49 -17.21
CA SER A 231 21.76 20.60 -18.16
C SER A 231 20.99 20.42 -19.48
N GLY A 232 20.34 19.25 -19.68
CA GLY A 232 19.65 18.89 -20.91
C GLY A 232 20.51 18.21 -21.96
N LYS A 233 21.78 17.88 -21.65
CA LYS A 233 22.67 17.13 -22.55
C LYS A 233 22.23 15.68 -22.64
N VAL A 234 22.07 15.15 -23.86
CA VAL A 234 21.73 13.75 -24.11
C VAL A 234 22.88 12.84 -23.68
N LEU A 235 22.56 11.83 -22.86
CA LEU A 235 23.48 10.82 -22.36
C LEU A 235 23.28 9.45 -23.03
N GLY A 236 22.10 9.20 -23.58
CA GLY A 236 21.74 7.91 -24.19
C GLY A 236 20.25 7.81 -24.45
N LYS A 237 19.78 6.57 -24.73
CA LYS A 237 18.36 6.28 -25.00
C LYS A 237 17.79 5.36 -23.95
N HIS A 238 16.53 5.60 -23.55
CA HIS A 238 15.76 4.71 -22.69
C HIS A 238 14.65 3.97 -23.49
N LYS A 239 14.07 2.94 -22.87
CA LYS A 239 13.08 2.05 -23.51
C LYS A 239 11.61 2.53 -23.34
N GLY A 240 11.37 3.64 -22.69
CA GLY A 240 10.07 4.16 -22.32
C GLY A 240 10.10 4.65 -20.88
N ILE A 241 9.53 5.83 -20.61
CA ILE A 241 9.55 6.46 -19.26
C ILE A 241 8.90 5.59 -18.18
N VAL A 242 7.94 4.75 -18.55
CA VAL A 242 7.21 3.86 -17.64
C VAL A 242 8.11 2.81 -16.94
N ASN A 243 9.36 2.65 -17.38
CA ASN A 243 10.32 1.73 -16.78
C ASN A 243 11.22 2.38 -15.72
N TYR A 244 11.00 3.66 -15.40
CA TYR A 244 11.89 4.41 -14.52
C TYR A 244 11.14 5.05 -13.35
N THR A 245 11.87 5.18 -12.24
CA THR A 245 11.36 5.75 -10.99
C THR A 245 12.38 6.74 -10.45
N VAL A 246 11.92 7.87 -9.91
CA VAL A 246 12.79 8.86 -9.25
C VAL A 246 13.56 8.21 -8.10
N GLY A 247 14.88 8.39 -8.09
CA GLY A 247 15.80 7.74 -7.16
C GLY A 247 16.40 6.43 -7.68
N GLN A 248 15.95 5.90 -8.81
CA GLN A 248 16.51 4.68 -9.42
C GLN A 248 17.96 4.88 -9.85
N ARG A 249 18.83 3.92 -9.49
CA ARG A 249 20.25 3.89 -9.87
C ARG A 249 20.58 2.75 -10.83
N LYS A 250 19.95 1.57 -10.62
CA LYS A 250 20.24 0.37 -11.39
C LYS A 250 19.42 0.33 -12.69
N GLY A 251 19.95 -0.37 -13.72
CA GLY A 251 19.21 -0.57 -14.97
C GLY A 251 19.23 0.62 -15.95
N LEU A 252 20.03 1.67 -15.67
CA LEU A 252 20.12 2.84 -16.56
C LEU A 252 21.02 2.57 -17.78
N ASN A 253 21.98 1.65 -17.67
CA ASN A 253 22.92 1.26 -18.72
C ASN A 253 23.69 2.45 -19.35
N ILE A 254 23.95 3.50 -18.56
CA ILE A 254 24.74 4.66 -18.96
C ILE A 254 26.16 4.47 -18.42
N GLY A 255 27.11 4.30 -19.34
CA GLY A 255 28.55 4.17 -19.02
C GLY A 255 29.31 5.50 -19.11
N GLY A 256 30.60 5.47 -18.70
CA GLY A 256 31.53 6.58 -18.89
C GLY A 256 31.37 7.77 -17.95
N GLN A 257 30.56 7.67 -16.91
CA GLN A 257 30.35 8.73 -15.94
C GLN A 257 31.33 8.63 -14.76
N LYS A 258 31.80 9.77 -14.25
CA LYS A 258 32.72 9.82 -13.10
C LYS A 258 32.04 9.41 -11.80
N GLU A 259 30.75 9.68 -11.66
CA GLU A 259 29.94 9.38 -10.49
C GLU A 259 28.70 8.59 -10.89
N PRO A 260 28.14 7.79 -9.96
CA PRO A 260 26.88 7.10 -10.20
C PRO A 260 25.75 8.08 -10.51
N LEU A 261 25.01 7.82 -11.57
CA LEU A 261 23.81 8.58 -11.94
C LEU A 261 22.57 7.96 -11.34
N TYR A 262 21.61 8.82 -11.05
CA TYR A 262 20.27 8.49 -10.54
C TYR A 262 19.21 9.16 -11.41
N VAL A 263 18.04 8.57 -11.50
CA VAL A 263 16.86 9.25 -12.06
C VAL A 263 16.47 10.38 -11.10
N VAL A 264 16.61 11.62 -11.55
CA VAL A 264 16.30 12.82 -10.77
C VAL A 264 14.86 13.28 -11.01
N ALA A 265 14.43 13.21 -12.27
CA ALA A 265 13.07 13.54 -12.67
C ALA A 265 12.70 12.81 -13.96
N ILE A 266 11.40 12.76 -14.26
CA ILE A 266 10.86 12.24 -15.51
C ILE A 266 10.00 13.32 -16.12
N ASP A 267 10.35 13.77 -17.34
CA ASP A 267 9.57 14.72 -18.14
C ASP A 267 8.74 13.92 -19.15
N ALA A 268 7.50 13.61 -18.77
CA ALA A 268 6.60 12.82 -19.61
C ALA A 268 6.24 13.56 -20.90
N ALA A 269 6.12 14.89 -20.87
CA ALA A 269 5.77 15.70 -22.05
C ALA A 269 6.86 15.65 -23.13
N LYS A 270 8.14 15.56 -22.72
CA LYS A 270 9.28 15.46 -23.64
C LYS A 270 9.75 14.03 -23.85
N ASN A 271 9.13 13.05 -23.19
CA ASN A 271 9.61 11.67 -23.15
C ASN A 271 11.09 11.57 -22.77
N GLN A 272 11.47 12.23 -21.66
CA GLN A 272 12.85 12.31 -21.18
C GLN A 272 12.96 11.80 -19.74
N VAL A 273 14.05 11.06 -19.47
CA VAL A 273 14.45 10.68 -18.11
C VAL A 273 15.69 11.50 -17.74
N ILE A 274 15.54 12.38 -16.75
CA ILE A 274 16.61 13.29 -16.31
C ILE A 274 17.48 12.54 -15.30
N LEU A 275 18.77 12.49 -15.59
CA LEU A 275 19.76 11.83 -14.75
C LEU A 275 20.67 12.86 -14.09
N GLY A 276 21.08 12.57 -12.85
CA GLY A 276 21.97 13.44 -12.11
C GLY A 276 22.68 12.75 -10.96
N PRO A 277 23.58 13.46 -10.27
CA PRO A 277 24.26 12.95 -9.09
C PRO A 277 23.26 12.75 -7.94
N ARG A 278 23.66 11.98 -6.94
CA ARG A 278 22.83 11.71 -5.74
C ARG A 278 22.36 12.99 -5.04
N SER A 279 23.20 14.04 -5.03
CA SER A 279 22.89 15.34 -4.41
C SER A 279 21.69 16.05 -5.04
N ALA A 280 21.41 15.82 -6.33
CA ALA A 280 20.25 16.40 -7.01
C ALA A 280 18.90 15.83 -6.54
N LEU A 281 18.91 14.73 -5.77
CA LEU A 281 17.72 14.11 -5.18
C LEU A 281 17.45 14.55 -3.75
N SER A 282 18.28 15.43 -3.21
CA SER A 282 18.16 15.92 -1.84
C SER A 282 17.12 17.04 -1.76
N CYS A 283 16.10 16.88 -0.93
CA CYS A 283 15.08 17.89 -0.70
C CYS A 283 14.83 18.07 0.80
N ILE A 284 14.58 19.31 1.22
CA ILE A 284 14.22 19.64 2.61
C ILE A 284 12.72 19.94 2.73
N GLN A 285 12.08 20.30 1.64
CA GLN A 285 10.65 20.56 1.59
C GLN A 285 9.99 19.61 0.60
N VAL A 286 8.78 19.17 0.95
CA VAL A 286 7.94 18.30 0.11
C VAL A 286 6.54 18.88 0.06
N SER A 287 6.04 19.08 -1.15
CA SER A 287 4.64 19.43 -1.41
C SER A 287 3.85 18.20 -1.79
N ALA A 288 2.63 18.09 -1.26
CA ALA A 288 1.76 16.96 -1.53
C ALA A 288 0.30 17.41 -1.70
N VAL A 289 -0.44 16.66 -2.48
CA VAL A 289 -1.84 16.91 -2.85
C VAL A 289 -2.74 15.76 -2.44
N ASP A 290 -4.04 15.90 -2.68
CA ASP A 290 -5.02 14.88 -2.28
C ASP A 290 -4.88 14.53 -0.78
N LEU A 291 -4.90 15.58 0.06
CA LEU A 291 -4.72 15.49 1.51
C LEU A 291 -5.85 14.68 2.15
N ASN A 292 -5.47 13.70 2.98
CA ASN A 292 -6.35 12.96 3.88
C ASN A 292 -5.94 13.26 5.32
N LEU A 293 -6.76 13.99 6.06
CA LEU A 293 -6.58 14.23 7.49
C LEU A 293 -7.26 13.11 8.29
N MET A 294 -6.51 12.52 9.20
CA MET A 294 -7.01 11.51 10.15
C MET A 294 -7.33 12.12 11.52
N VAL A 295 -7.19 13.42 11.62
CA VAL A 295 -7.57 14.25 12.77
C VAL A 295 -8.24 15.53 12.28
N SER A 296 -8.94 16.24 13.17
CA SER A 296 -9.50 17.56 12.85
C SER A 296 -8.38 18.53 12.38
N GLU A 297 -8.69 19.42 11.43
CA GLU A 297 -7.75 20.45 10.95
C GLU A 297 -7.19 21.33 12.07
N ASN A 298 -7.95 21.51 13.15
CA ASN A 298 -7.51 22.29 14.32
C ASN A 298 -6.87 21.42 15.42
N SER A 299 -6.55 20.18 15.11
CA SER A 299 -5.94 19.28 16.11
C SER A 299 -4.55 19.79 16.52
N PRO A 300 -4.27 19.88 17.83
CA PRO A 300 -2.95 20.26 18.31
C PRO A 300 -1.84 19.28 17.88
N LEU A 301 -2.22 18.07 17.46
CA LEU A 301 -1.27 17.09 16.94
C LEU A 301 -0.61 17.53 15.63
N LEU A 302 -1.28 18.38 14.83
CA LEU A 302 -0.72 18.91 13.58
C LEU A 302 0.33 20.00 13.82
N ALA A 303 0.28 20.68 14.97
CA ALA A 303 1.24 21.71 15.37
C ALA A 303 2.40 21.17 16.22
N GLY A 304 2.31 19.92 16.67
CA GLY A 304 3.30 19.25 17.50
C GLY A 304 4.49 18.68 16.72
N PRO A 305 5.36 17.93 17.39
CA PRO A 305 6.43 17.18 16.73
C PRO A 305 5.84 16.11 15.80
N LEU A 306 6.23 16.15 14.55
CA LEU A 306 5.80 15.20 13.53
C LEU A 306 6.99 14.39 13.01
N ASP A 307 6.71 13.11 12.71
CA ASP A 307 7.61 12.22 11.97
C ASP A 307 7.00 11.96 10.58
N ALA A 308 7.74 12.28 9.51
CA ALA A 308 7.23 12.22 8.16
C ALA A 308 7.90 11.10 7.35
N HIS A 309 7.09 10.27 6.69
CA HIS A 309 7.52 9.19 5.81
C HIS A 309 7.15 9.52 4.36
N ILE A 310 8.12 9.45 3.44
CA ILE A 310 7.95 9.81 2.02
C ILE A 310 7.84 8.60 1.09
N ARG A 311 7.94 7.40 1.60
CA ARG A 311 7.75 6.12 0.90
C ARG A 311 7.69 4.97 1.90
N LEU A 312 7.26 3.81 1.45
CA LEU A 312 7.37 2.57 2.21
C LEU A 312 8.86 2.31 2.56
N GLY A 313 9.12 1.84 3.77
CA GLY A 313 10.46 1.56 4.26
C GLY A 313 11.33 2.81 4.56
N HIS A 314 10.78 4.03 4.42
CA HIS A 314 11.42 5.22 4.97
C HIS A 314 11.38 5.14 6.50
N LYS A 315 12.50 5.42 7.16
CA LYS A 315 12.60 5.32 8.63
C LYS A 315 11.85 6.41 9.39
N GLY A 316 11.29 7.38 8.63
CA GLY A 316 10.77 8.61 9.18
C GLY A 316 11.86 9.66 9.37
N SER A 317 11.46 10.91 9.44
CA SER A 317 12.33 12.03 9.77
C SER A 317 11.48 13.16 10.39
N PRO A 318 12.01 13.83 11.43
CA PRO A 318 11.33 14.97 12.01
C PRO A 318 10.99 16.02 10.97
N ALA A 319 9.75 16.50 11.01
CA ALA A 319 9.23 17.47 10.07
C ALA A 319 8.19 18.38 10.73
N LYS A 320 7.93 19.51 10.12
CA LYS A 320 6.83 20.43 10.48
C LYS A 320 5.99 20.75 9.26
N ILE A 321 4.72 21.02 9.47
CA ILE A 321 3.83 21.55 8.45
C ILE A 321 4.17 23.03 8.25
N LEU A 322 4.45 23.41 6.99
CA LEU A 322 4.63 24.80 6.58
C LEU A 322 3.31 25.43 6.16
N ASP A 323 2.56 24.72 5.34
CA ASP A 323 1.27 25.13 4.83
C ASP A 323 0.29 23.96 4.86
N LEU A 324 -0.93 24.24 5.27
CA LEU A 324 -2.05 23.31 5.26
C LEU A 324 -3.25 24.03 4.60
N GLU A 325 -3.64 23.54 3.42
CA GLU A 325 -4.74 24.08 2.64
C GLU A 325 -5.70 22.95 2.25
N PRO A 326 -6.95 23.25 1.87
CA PRO A 326 -7.87 22.21 1.40
C PRO A 326 -7.26 21.40 0.25
N GLY A 327 -7.07 20.09 0.51
CA GLY A 327 -6.50 19.15 -0.45
C GLY A 327 -4.99 19.24 -0.66
N ARG A 328 -4.27 20.11 0.06
CA ARG A 328 -2.82 20.30 -0.08
C ARG A 328 -2.11 20.42 1.25
N ILE A 329 -0.85 19.97 1.26
CA ILE A 329 0.04 20.13 2.41
C ILE A 329 1.47 20.34 1.92
N ARG A 330 2.22 21.20 2.62
CA ARG A 330 3.66 21.35 2.44
C ARG A 330 4.35 21.13 3.78
N VAL A 331 5.36 20.28 3.78
CA VAL A 331 6.16 19.97 4.98
C VAL A 331 7.62 20.33 4.77
N GLU A 332 8.28 20.69 5.87
CA GLU A 332 9.73 20.90 5.92
C GLU A 332 10.35 19.91 6.89
N PHE A 333 11.35 19.20 6.43
CA PHE A 333 12.14 18.26 7.22
C PHE A 333 13.27 19.00 7.96
N GLU A 334 13.65 18.53 9.14
CA GLU A 334 14.82 19.06 9.84
C GLU A 334 16.13 18.72 9.12
N THR A 335 16.17 17.60 8.40
CA THR A 335 17.32 17.17 7.61
C THR A 335 16.91 16.83 6.18
N PRO A 336 17.79 17.07 5.17
CA PRO A 336 17.47 16.76 3.79
C PRO A 336 17.10 15.30 3.59
N GLN A 337 16.00 15.07 2.88
CA GLN A 337 15.51 13.74 2.51
C GLN A 337 15.94 13.35 1.10
N PHE A 338 16.07 12.04 0.86
CA PHE A 338 16.51 11.51 -0.41
C PHE A 338 15.35 10.95 -1.23
N ALA A 339 15.19 11.45 -2.45
CA ALA A 339 14.25 10.95 -3.46
C ALA A 339 12.79 10.89 -2.99
N ALA A 340 12.23 12.04 -2.63
CA ALA A 340 10.79 12.19 -2.48
C ALA A 340 10.15 12.11 -3.88
N ALA A 341 9.73 10.91 -4.28
CA ALA A 341 9.24 10.66 -5.63
C ALA A 341 7.78 11.11 -5.78
N PRO A 342 7.45 11.91 -6.80
CA PRO A 342 6.06 12.24 -7.11
C PRO A 342 5.21 10.98 -7.31
N GLY A 343 3.98 10.98 -6.77
CA GLY A 343 3.08 9.81 -6.77
C GLY A 343 3.19 8.91 -5.54
N GLN A 344 4.30 8.96 -4.79
CA GLN A 344 4.42 8.28 -3.50
C GLN A 344 3.57 8.97 -2.43
N VAL A 345 3.30 8.25 -1.34
CA VAL A 345 2.51 8.80 -0.23
C VAL A 345 3.43 9.42 0.81
N LEU A 346 3.18 10.69 1.14
CA LEU A 346 3.65 11.33 2.35
C LEU A 346 2.72 10.92 3.49
N VAL A 347 3.25 10.38 4.59
CA VAL A 347 2.48 10.05 5.79
C VAL A 347 3.10 10.76 6.99
N LEU A 348 2.28 11.46 7.77
CA LEU A 348 2.68 12.18 8.97
C LEU A 348 2.18 11.46 10.20
N TYR A 349 3.08 11.30 11.18
CA TYR A 349 2.81 10.69 12.47
C TYR A 349 3.07 11.69 13.58
N ALA A 350 2.18 11.71 14.58
CA ALA A 350 2.40 12.35 15.88
C ALA A 350 2.59 11.24 16.91
N GLY A 351 3.82 10.99 17.35
CA GLY A 351 4.17 9.77 18.06
C GLY A 351 3.86 8.53 17.21
N ASP A 352 3.06 7.60 17.74
CA ASP A 352 2.63 6.40 17.01
C ASP A 352 1.37 6.63 16.15
N GLY A 353 0.69 7.76 16.27
CA GLY A 353 -0.58 8.01 15.60
C GLY A 353 -0.43 8.62 14.22
N VAL A 354 -1.14 8.10 13.22
CA VAL A 354 -1.21 8.69 11.88
C VAL A 354 -2.12 9.91 11.91
N VAL A 355 -1.60 11.10 11.60
CA VAL A 355 -2.38 12.35 11.63
C VAL A 355 -2.78 12.85 10.26
N ALA A 356 -1.97 12.59 9.23
CA ALA A 356 -2.26 12.99 7.86
C ALA A 356 -1.53 12.11 6.84
N SER A 357 -2.06 12.05 5.64
CA SER A 357 -1.36 11.52 4.46
C SER A 357 -1.75 12.31 3.21
N ALA A 358 -0.83 12.37 2.24
CA ALA A 358 -1.06 13.05 0.96
C ALA A 358 -0.20 12.43 -0.13
N ILE A 359 -0.52 12.69 -1.40
CA ILE A 359 0.27 12.21 -2.54
C ILE A 359 1.35 13.24 -2.86
N ILE A 360 2.61 12.85 -2.84
CA ILE A 360 3.74 13.72 -3.16
C ILE A 360 3.58 14.25 -4.60
N ASP A 361 3.64 15.56 -4.76
CA ASP A 361 3.52 16.23 -6.05
C ASP A 361 4.88 16.75 -6.52
N LYS A 362 5.63 17.40 -5.64
CA LYS A 362 6.99 17.90 -5.86
C LYS A 362 7.84 17.81 -4.60
#